data_d820a7ddd5a14aa254e6329d4c36c652
#
_entry.id   d820a7ddd5a14aa254e6329d4c36c652
#
_cell.length_a   1.000
_cell.length_b   1.000
_cell.length_c   1.000
_cell.angle_alpha   90.00
_cell.angle_beta   90.00
_cell.angle_gamma   90.00
#
_symmetry.space_group_name_H-M   'P 1'
#
loop_
_entity.id
_entity.type
_entity.pdbx_description
1 polymer ?
#
loop_
_entity_poly.entity_id
_entity_poly.type
_entity_poly.pdbx_seq_one_letter_code
_entity_poly.pdbx_strand_id
1 'polypeptide(L)'
;SCSLNNYIDRDIDPLMERTKGRPTVTGSFAPLTVLGIGIGFTLTGLLMLLVVSSVAALIGLAGILTYVVLYTMWSKRLYTINTVIGSISGAVPPLIGWAAIDPNLHVVAWVLFLIMFIWQPPHFLALAMRRCEEYRAAGI
;
A
#
# COMPACT_ATOMS: atom_id res chain seq x y z
N SER A 1 1.15 -0.20 -6.72
CA SER A 1 0.47 -0.77 -5.53
C SER A 1 -1.06 -0.79 -5.66
N CYS A 2 -1.74 0.34 -5.99
CA CYS A 2 -3.22 0.37 -6.09
C CYS A 2 -3.80 -0.64 -7.08
N SER A 3 -3.22 -0.76 -8.28
CA SER A 3 -3.70 -1.74 -9.30
C SER A 3 -3.55 -3.18 -8.80
N LEU A 4 -2.45 -3.51 -8.11
CA LEU A 4 -2.27 -4.83 -7.50
C LEU A 4 -3.31 -5.09 -6.40
N ASN A 5 -3.58 -4.09 -5.56
CA ASN A 5 -4.63 -4.18 -4.55
C ASN A 5 -6.01 -4.40 -5.18
N ASN A 6 -6.37 -3.69 -6.26
CA ASN A 6 -7.63 -3.87 -6.96
C ASN A 6 -7.78 -5.28 -7.55
N TYR A 7 -6.68 -5.89 -8.01
CA TYR A 7 -6.69 -7.26 -8.49
C TYR A 7 -6.89 -8.27 -7.35
N ILE A 8 -6.21 -8.08 -6.21
CA ILE A 8 -6.26 -9.00 -5.07
C ILE A 8 -7.62 -8.91 -4.36
N ASP A 9 -8.14 -7.70 -4.17
CA ASP A 9 -9.38 -7.44 -3.42
C ASP A 9 -10.66 -7.54 -4.25
N ARG A 10 -10.60 -7.99 -5.51
CA ARG A 10 -11.75 -8.04 -6.42
C ARG A 10 -12.94 -8.84 -5.91
N ASP A 11 -12.74 -9.73 -4.93
CA ASP A 11 -13.78 -10.53 -4.28
C ASP A 11 -14.50 -9.77 -3.15
N ILE A 12 -13.82 -8.89 -2.44
CA ILE A 12 -14.39 -8.09 -1.35
C ILE A 12 -14.83 -6.69 -1.78
N ASP A 13 -14.27 -6.15 -2.84
CA ASP A 13 -14.59 -4.81 -3.35
C ASP A 13 -16.08 -4.59 -3.70
N PRO A 14 -16.83 -5.59 -4.25
CA PRO A 14 -18.26 -5.46 -4.48
C PRO A 14 -19.10 -5.27 -3.21
N LEU A 15 -18.60 -5.73 -2.06
CA LEU A 15 -19.29 -5.68 -0.79
C LEU A 15 -19.24 -4.29 -0.11
N MET A 16 -18.38 -3.42 -0.59
CA MET A 16 -18.15 -2.10 -0.01
C MET A 16 -18.63 -1.00 -0.96
N GLU A 17 -19.47 -0.10 -0.46
CA GLU A 17 -20.02 1.04 -1.22
C GLU A 17 -18.92 1.89 -1.89
N ARG A 18 -17.80 2.09 -1.18
CA ARG A 18 -16.64 2.86 -1.65
C ARG A 18 -15.90 2.22 -2.83
N THR A 19 -15.91 0.89 -2.92
CA THR A 19 -15.07 0.13 -3.87
C THR A 19 -15.85 -0.57 -4.95
N LYS A 20 -17.18 -0.64 -4.87
CA LYS A 20 -18.05 -1.25 -5.90
C LYS A 20 -17.91 -0.61 -7.29
N GLY A 21 -17.48 0.65 -7.38
CA GLY A 21 -17.20 1.35 -8.65
C GLY A 21 -15.82 1.10 -9.24
N ARG A 22 -15.00 0.22 -8.64
CA ARG A 22 -13.66 -0.08 -9.16
C ARG A 22 -13.72 -0.78 -10.53
N PRO A 23 -12.78 -0.49 -11.44
CA PRO A 23 -12.78 -1.05 -12.80
C PRO A 23 -12.79 -2.59 -12.86
N THR A 24 -12.21 -3.26 -11.87
CA THR A 24 -12.23 -4.73 -11.72
C THR A 24 -13.58 -5.28 -11.29
N VAL A 25 -14.39 -4.47 -10.59
CA VAL A 25 -15.73 -4.84 -10.13
C VAL A 25 -16.77 -4.53 -11.21
N THR A 26 -16.68 -3.36 -11.83
CA THR A 26 -17.61 -2.92 -12.90
C THR A 26 -17.39 -3.67 -14.22
N GLY A 27 -16.29 -4.43 -14.35
CA GLY A 27 -15.93 -5.11 -15.61
C GLY A 27 -15.35 -4.19 -16.68
N SER A 28 -15.09 -2.91 -16.38
CA SER A 28 -14.51 -1.94 -17.32
C SER A 28 -13.12 -2.35 -17.80
N PHE A 29 -12.37 -3.07 -16.95
CA PHE A 29 -11.08 -3.65 -17.29
C PHE A 29 -11.01 -5.11 -16.86
N ALA A 30 -10.46 -5.97 -17.72
CA ALA A 30 -10.19 -7.36 -17.37
C ALA A 30 -9.19 -7.42 -16.18
N PRO A 31 -9.38 -8.31 -15.20
CA PRO A 31 -8.50 -8.41 -14.03
C PRO A 31 -7.02 -8.58 -14.39
N LEU A 32 -6.73 -9.38 -15.43
CA LEU A 32 -5.36 -9.58 -15.92
C LEU A 32 -4.72 -8.31 -16.48
N THR A 33 -5.52 -7.44 -17.11
CA THR A 33 -5.05 -6.13 -17.61
C THR A 33 -4.65 -5.23 -16.44
N VAL A 34 -5.46 -5.19 -15.38
CA VAL A 34 -5.15 -4.42 -14.17
C VAL A 34 -3.91 -4.96 -13.45
N LEU A 35 -3.74 -6.28 -13.42
CA LEU A 35 -2.53 -6.92 -12.90
C LEU A 35 -1.30 -6.54 -13.72
N GLY A 36 -1.38 -6.66 -15.06
CA GLY A 36 -0.29 -6.30 -15.98
C GLY A 36 0.14 -4.83 -15.85
N ILE A 37 -0.82 -3.91 -15.77
CA ILE A 37 -0.57 -2.49 -15.50
C ILE A 37 0.13 -2.32 -14.14
N GLY A 38 -0.35 -3.00 -13.10
CA GLY A 38 0.23 -2.95 -11.76
C GLY A 38 1.68 -3.41 -11.72
N ILE A 39 1.99 -4.52 -12.36
CA ILE A 39 3.36 -5.07 -12.48
C ILE A 39 4.23 -4.11 -13.31
N GLY A 40 3.74 -3.66 -14.46
CA GLY A 40 4.48 -2.75 -15.33
C GLY A 40 4.91 -1.47 -14.61
N PHE A 41 3.98 -0.77 -13.94
CA PHE A 41 4.32 0.43 -13.15
C PHE A 41 5.25 0.12 -11.97
N THR A 42 5.12 -1.04 -11.34
CA THR A 42 6.01 -1.44 -10.25
C THR A 42 7.43 -1.63 -10.75
N LEU A 43 7.61 -2.37 -11.84
CA LEU A 43 8.94 -2.60 -12.44
C LEU A 43 9.57 -1.30 -12.93
N THR A 44 8.81 -0.48 -13.67
CA THR A 44 9.30 0.81 -14.17
C THR A 44 9.71 1.72 -13.01
N GLY A 45 8.89 1.82 -11.95
CA GLY A 45 9.21 2.63 -10.78
C GLY A 45 10.46 2.14 -10.05
N LEU A 46 10.62 0.81 -9.87
CA LEU A 46 11.82 0.25 -9.25
C LEU A 46 13.08 0.44 -10.11
N LEU A 47 12.97 0.31 -11.42
CA LEU A 47 14.08 0.59 -12.34
C LEU A 47 14.49 2.06 -12.28
N MET A 48 13.54 2.99 -12.27
CA MET A 48 13.85 4.43 -12.11
C MET A 48 14.54 4.71 -10.77
N LEU A 49 14.06 4.13 -9.68
CA LEU A 49 14.71 4.25 -8.38
C LEU A 49 16.12 3.66 -8.38
N LEU A 50 16.32 2.53 -9.04
CA LEU A 50 17.63 1.87 -9.13
C LEU A 50 18.67 2.73 -9.88
N VAL A 51 18.22 3.45 -10.92
CA VAL A 51 19.08 4.42 -11.65
C VAL A 51 19.50 5.58 -10.76
N VAL A 52 18.62 6.03 -9.86
CA VAL A 52 18.91 7.15 -8.95
C VAL A 52 19.73 6.70 -7.75
N SER A 53 19.28 5.64 -7.06
CA SER A 53 19.91 5.11 -5.84
C SER A 53 19.49 3.66 -5.61
N SER A 54 20.47 2.76 -5.47
CA SER A 54 20.21 1.37 -5.11
C SER A 54 19.54 1.23 -3.75
N VAL A 55 19.88 2.09 -2.79
CA VAL A 55 19.27 2.12 -1.46
C VAL A 55 17.79 2.54 -1.56
N ALA A 56 17.48 3.57 -2.34
CA ALA A 56 16.10 4.00 -2.58
C ALA A 56 15.27 2.88 -3.24
N ALA A 57 15.85 2.15 -4.20
CA ALA A 57 15.21 1.02 -4.84
C ALA A 57 14.93 -0.14 -3.87
N LEU A 58 15.87 -0.48 -3.00
CA LEU A 58 15.69 -1.51 -1.97
C LEU A 58 14.59 -1.14 -0.97
N ILE A 59 14.58 0.11 -0.50
CA ILE A 59 13.53 0.62 0.40
C ILE A 59 12.17 0.60 -0.32
N GLY A 60 12.11 1.01 -1.58
CA GLY A 60 10.91 0.96 -2.40
C GLY A 60 10.39 -0.47 -2.58
N LEU A 61 11.27 -1.42 -2.86
CA LEU A 61 10.94 -2.84 -2.96
C LEU A 61 10.40 -3.37 -1.63
N ALA A 62 11.07 -3.08 -0.51
CA ALA A 62 10.61 -3.47 0.82
C ALA A 62 9.21 -2.90 1.13
N GLY A 63 8.96 -1.63 0.78
CA GLY A 63 7.64 -1.00 0.94
C GLY A 63 6.56 -1.68 0.11
N ILE A 64 6.85 -2.05 -1.14
CA ILE A 64 5.91 -2.77 -2.02
C ILE A 64 5.62 -4.17 -1.47
N LEU A 65 6.65 -4.92 -1.06
CA LEU A 65 6.48 -6.25 -0.47
C LEU A 65 5.66 -6.19 0.82
N THR A 66 5.94 -5.24 1.70
CA THR A 66 5.16 -5.03 2.92
C THR A 66 3.69 -4.73 2.58
N TYR A 67 3.42 -3.87 1.59
CA TYR A 67 2.06 -3.53 1.21
C TYR A 67 1.33 -4.69 0.52
N VAL A 68 1.94 -5.35 -0.44
CA VAL A 68 1.27 -6.39 -1.23
C VAL A 68 1.17 -7.68 -0.44
N VAL A 69 2.30 -8.17 0.12
CA VAL A 69 2.35 -9.48 0.77
C VAL A 69 1.84 -9.40 2.21
N LEU A 70 2.48 -8.57 3.04
CA LEU A 70 2.17 -8.55 4.48
C LEU A 70 0.82 -7.89 4.77
N TYR A 71 0.52 -6.77 4.13
CA TYR A 71 -0.75 -6.08 4.37
C TYR A 71 -1.89 -6.69 3.56
N THR A 72 -1.82 -6.71 2.21
CA THR A 72 -2.98 -7.04 1.38
C THR A 72 -3.29 -8.53 1.36
N MET A 73 -2.27 -9.39 1.22
CA MET A 73 -2.50 -10.84 1.10
C MET A 73 -2.67 -11.52 2.45
N TRP A 74 -1.93 -11.11 3.47
CA TRP A 74 -1.88 -11.82 4.75
C TRP A 74 -2.68 -11.13 5.86
N SER A 75 -2.34 -9.89 6.22
CA SER A 75 -2.86 -9.24 7.43
C SER A 75 -4.29 -8.73 7.29
N LYS A 76 -4.67 -8.20 6.14
CA LYS A 76 -5.93 -7.51 5.92
C LYS A 76 -7.17 -8.35 6.22
N ARG A 77 -7.09 -9.65 5.99
CA ARG A 77 -8.21 -10.59 6.14
C ARG A 77 -8.17 -11.39 7.43
N LEU A 78 -7.07 -11.36 8.17
CA LEU A 78 -6.84 -12.28 9.29
C LEU A 78 -6.68 -11.58 10.64
N TYR A 79 -6.22 -10.33 10.65
CA TYR A 79 -5.80 -9.68 11.88
C TYR A 79 -6.29 -8.25 12.03
N THR A 80 -6.70 -7.88 13.24
CA THR A 80 -7.06 -6.50 13.60
C THR A 80 -5.85 -5.53 13.56
N ILE A 81 -4.63 -6.06 13.61
CA ILE A 81 -3.38 -5.30 13.53
C ILE A 81 -3.03 -4.86 12.08
N ASN A 82 -3.88 -5.18 11.11
CA ASN A 82 -3.66 -4.88 9.69
C ASN A 82 -3.32 -3.39 9.43
N THR A 83 -3.97 -2.48 10.15
CA THR A 83 -3.74 -1.03 10.04
C THR A 83 -2.30 -0.66 10.40
N VAL A 84 -1.74 -1.28 11.45
CA VAL A 84 -0.34 -1.03 11.88
C VAL A 84 0.63 -1.56 10.83
N ILE A 85 0.39 -2.75 10.28
CA ILE A 85 1.23 -3.33 9.21
C ILE A 85 1.15 -2.46 7.95
N GLY A 86 -0.05 -2.01 7.57
CA GLY A 86 -0.25 -1.09 6.45
C GLY A 86 0.46 0.24 6.62
N SER A 87 0.56 0.75 7.85
CA SER A 87 1.24 2.00 8.18
C SER A 87 2.75 1.95 7.94
N ILE A 88 3.38 0.76 8.01
CA ILE A 88 4.80 0.60 7.66
C ILE A 88 5.01 0.99 6.19
N SER A 89 4.22 0.41 5.29
CA SER A 89 4.35 0.70 3.85
C SER A 89 4.01 2.15 3.50
N GLY A 90 3.05 2.74 4.20
CA GLY A 90 2.65 4.14 4.02
C GLY A 90 3.67 5.14 4.57
N ALA A 91 4.53 4.73 5.51
CA ALA A 91 5.60 5.56 6.06
C ALA A 91 6.92 5.50 5.25
N VAL A 92 7.05 4.57 4.30
CA VAL A 92 8.26 4.37 3.47
C VAL A 92 8.61 5.57 2.54
N PRO A 93 7.67 6.33 1.94
CA PRO A 93 7.99 7.36 0.97
C PRO A 93 9.03 8.41 1.42
N PRO A 94 9.02 8.94 2.65
CA PRO A 94 10.09 9.85 3.12
C PRO A 94 11.49 9.21 3.09
N LEU A 95 11.60 7.91 3.41
CA LEU A 95 12.88 7.19 3.35
C LEU A 95 13.37 7.04 1.90
N ILE A 96 12.45 6.74 0.96
CA ILE A 96 12.79 6.65 -0.47
C ILE A 96 13.30 8.00 -0.97
N GLY A 97 12.58 9.09 -0.67
CA GLY A 97 12.96 10.44 -1.08
C GLY A 97 14.31 10.86 -0.52
N TRP A 98 14.59 10.54 0.75
CA TRP A 98 15.89 10.83 1.36
C TRP A 98 17.01 9.99 0.74
N ALA A 99 16.81 8.68 0.62
CA ALA A 99 17.78 7.74 0.06
C ALA A 99 18.12 8.01 -1.41
N ALA A 100 17.27 8.73 -2.13
CA ALA A 100 17.55 9.18 -3.48
C ALA A 100 18.65 10.24 -3.53
N ILE A 101 18.84 11.01 -2.45
CA ILE A 101 19.84 12.11 -2.34
C ILE A 101 21.02 11.66 -1.46
N ASP A 102 20.72 11.09 -0.28
CA ASP A 102 21.71 10.61 0.68
C ASP A 102 21.42 9.16 1.10
N PRO A 103 22.18 8.18 0.56
CA PRO A 103 22.01 6.78 0.89
C PRO A 103 22.27 6.41 2.37
N ASN A 104 22.98 7.27 3.12
CA ASN A 104 23.31 7.01 4.53
C ASN A 104 22.11 7.17 5.48
N LEU A 105 20.97 7.65 5.00
CA LEU A 105 19.74 7.78 5.78
C LEU A 105 19.95 8.50 7.10
N HIS A 106 20.23 9.79 7.05
CA HIS A 106 20.38 10.63 8.25
C HIS A 106 19.20 10.47 9.20
N VAL A 107 19.42 10.68 10.50
CA VAL A 107 18.41 10.53 11.57
C VAL A 107 17.09 11.26 11.26
N VAL A 108 17.12 12.36 10.53
CA VAL A 108 15.92 13.12 10.09
C VAL A 108 15.02 12.28 9.20
N ALA A 109 15.56 11.42 8.32
CA ALA A 109 14.77 10.53 7.47
C ALA A 109 13.96 9.54 8.31
N TRP A 110 14.58 9.00 9.36
CA TRP A 110 13.91 8.09 10.30
C TRP A 110 12.87 8.80 11.17
N VAL A 111 13.12 10.04 11.58
CA VAL A 111 12.12 10.85 12.28
C VAL A 111 10.90 11.11 11.40
N LEU A 112 11.09 11.44 10.12
CA LEU A 112 9.97 11.61 9.16
C LEU A 112 9.20 10.30 8.96
N PHE A 113 9.90 9.18 8.84
CA PHE A 113 9.27 7.86 8.78
C PHE A 113 8.41 7.60 10.03
N LEU A 114 8.95 7.85 11.23
CA LEU A 114 8.23 7.64 12.49
C LEU A 114 7.01 8.54 12.62
N ILE A 115 7.12 9.80 12.23
CA ILE A 115 5.97 10.74 12.21
C ILE A 115 4.86 10.17 11.33
N MET A 116 5.18 9.76 10.12
CA MET A 116 4.21 9.16 9.20
C MET A 116 3.64 7.85 9.73
N PHE A 117 4.48 7.01 10.30
CA PHE A 117 4.08 5.73 10.87
C PHE A 117 3.11 5.89 12.06
N ILE A 118 3.39 6.79 12.99
CA ILE A 118 2.55 7.01 14.18
C ILE A 118 1.25 7.72 13.81
N TRP A 119 1.27 8.62 12.82
CA TRP A 119 0.09 9.37 12.39
C TRP A 119 -0.96 8.48 11.69
N GLN A 120 -0.52 7.49 10.92
CA GLN A 120 -1.42 6.70 10.08
C GLN A 120 -2.42 5.83 10.85
N PRO A 121 -2.05 5.03 11.89
CA PRO A 121 -3.02 4.19 12.59
C PRO A 121 -4.22 4.98 13.17
N PRO A 122 -4.05 6.09 13.93
CA PRO A 122 -5.19 6.86 14.41
C PRO A 122 -6.04 7.42 13.27
N HIS A 123 -5.42 7.86 12.18
CA HIS A 123 -6.13 8.38 11.01
C HIS A 123 -7.01 7.29 10.35
N PHE A 124 -6.45 6.12 10.07
CA PHE A 124 -7.19 5.03 9.45
C PHE A 124 -8.25 4.42 10.36
N LEU A 125 -7.98 4.31 11.67
CA LEU A 125 -8.98 3.85 12.63
C LEU A 125 -10.16 4.84 12.73
N ALA A 126 -9.92 6.14 12.70
CA ALA A 126 -10.97 7.15 12.65
C ALA A 126 -11.84 7.04 11.39
N LEU A 127 -11.23 6.74 10.23
CA LEU A 127 -11.96 6.48 8.99
C LEU A 127 -12.76 5.17 9.06
N ALA A 128 -12.19 4.11 9.64
CA ALA A 128 -12.86 2.82 9.81
C ALA A 128 -14.09 2.94 10.73
N MET A 129 -13.98 3.71 11.83
CA MET A 129 -15.11 3.96 12.73
C MET A 129 -16.30 4.65 12.04
N ARG A 130 -16.03 5.53 11.07
CA ARG A 130 -17.09 6.17 10.26
C ARG A 130 -17.80 5.21 9.31
N ARG A 131 -17.20 4.04 9.02
CA ARG A 131 -17.67 3.06 8.03
C ARG A 131 -17.72 1.64 8.59
N CYS A 132 -17.94 1.51 9.90
CA CYS A 132 -17.87 0.21 10.58
C CYS A 132 -18.85 -0.82 10.01
N GLU A 133 -20.03 -0.38 9.54
CA GLU A 133 -21.01 -1.29 8.93
C GLU A 133 -20.54 -1.85 7.57
N GLU A 134 -19.90 -1.03 6.74
CA GLU A 134 -19.32 -1.47 5.47
C GLU A 134 -18.17 -2.48 5.69
N TYR A 135 -17.30 -2.20 6.67
CA TYR A 135 -16.19 -3.11 7.02
C TYR A 135 -16.70 -4.42 7.58
N ARG A 136 -17.72 -4.39 8.46
CA ARG A 136 -18.37 -5.59 8.99
C ARG A 136 -19.00 -6.43 7.88
N ALA A 137 -19.69 -5.82 6.91
CA ALA A 137 -20.27 -6.52 5.78
C ALA A 137 -19.21 -7.18 4.88
N ALA A 138 -18.02 -6.61 4.79
CA ALA A 138 -16.89 -7.16 4.04
C ALA A 138 -16.06 -8.21 4.83
N GLY A 139 -16.41 -8.48 6.11
CA GLY A 139 -15.69 -9.43 6.95
C GLY A 139 -14.31 -8.96 7.41
N ILE A 140 -14.11 -7.62 7.52
CA ILE A 140 -12.84 -6.97 7.89
C ILE A 140 -13.00 -6.25 9.24
#